data_fc7eea868584e0f97bc4c7d04fe94f93
#
_entry.id   fc7eea868584e0f97bc4c7d04fe94f93
#
_cell.length_a   1.000
_cell.length_b   1.000
_cell.length_c   1.000
_cell.angle_alpha   90.00
_cell.angle_beta   90.00
_cell.angle_gamma   90.00
#
_symmetry.space_group_name_H-M   'P 1'
#
loop_
_entity.id
_entity.type
_entity.pdbx_description
1 polymer ?
#
loop_
_entity_poly.entity_id
_entity_poly.type
_entity_poly.pdbx_seq_one_letter_code
_entity_poly.pdbx_strand_id
1 'polypeptide(L)'
;MTIAVLIPCYNEAKTIAKVVRDYRAALPEADIYVYDNNSTDHTDDIAREAGAIVRYEYRQGKGNVIRSMFREIDADCYLMIDGDDTYPAEAAGDLLAPLAADEADMTVGDRISNGAYGKENERPFHNFGNNLVRRLIKVIYGYAFEDVMTGDRAFTRAFVKTMPVMSGGFQIETEISIWAVDRRWR
;
A
#
# COMPACT_ATOMS: atom_id res chain seq x y z
N MET A 1 11.42 -4.49 -16.59
CA MET A 1 10.22 -4.06 -15.84
C MET A 1 10.71 -3.23 -14.66
N THR A 2 10.27 -1.99 -14.58
CA THR A 2 10.60 -1.07 -13.48
C THR A 2 9.61 -1.27 -12.32
N ILE A 3 10.12 -1.30 -11.08
CA ILE A 3 9.32 -1.49 -9.88
C ILE A 3 9.50 -0.27 -8.97
N ALA A 4 8.40 0.31 -8.53
CA ALA A 4 8.38 1.37 -7.53
C ALA A 4 7.73 0.87 -6.23
N VAL A 5 8.48 0.89 -5.13
CA VAL A 5 7.93 0.67 -3.78
C VAL A 5 7.47 2.02 -3.24
N LEU A 6 6.20 2.09 -2.84
CA LEU A 6 5.52 3.31 -2.39
C LEU A 6 5.22 3.23 -0.89
N ILE A 7 5.84 4.09 -0.10
CA ILE A 7 5.71 4.10 1.36
C ILE A 7 5.16 5.45 1.83
N PRO A 8 3.84 5.58 2.04
CA PRO A 8 3.27 6.76 2.69
C PRO A 8 3.63 6.76 4.17
N CYS A 9 4.22 7.86 4.69
CA CYS A 9 4.69 7.95 6.07
C CYS A 9 4.14 9.17 6.80
N TYR A 10 3.82 8.95 8.08
CA TYR A 10 3.53 10.01 9.04
C TYR A 10 3.96 9.59 10.45
N ASN A 11 5.08 10.14 10.93
CA ASN A 11 5.66 9.82 12.25
C ASN A 11 6.04 8.33 12.43
N GLU A 12 6.83 7.81 11.49
CA GLU A 12 7.30 6.41 11.45
C GLU A 12 8.82 6.30 11.70
N ALA A 13 9.43 7.25 12.44
CA ALA A 13 10.88 7.28 12.69
C ALA A 13 11.45 5.98 13.28
N LYS A 14 10.63 5.20 14.01
CA LYS A 14 11.07 3.97 14.67
C LYS A 14 11.23 2.79 13.70
N THR A 15 10.47 2.77 12.63
CA THR A 15 10.31 1.60 11.74
C THR A 15 10.86 1.85 10.34
N ILE A 16 10.77 3.08 9.85
CA ILE A 16 11.02 3.40 8.44
C ILE A 16 12.40 2.98 7.95
N ALA A 17 13.46 3.11 8.76
CA ALA A 17 14.80 2.69 8.35
C ALA A 17 14.92 1.19 8.13
N LYS A 18 14.23 0.39 8.95
CA LYS A 18 14.17 -1.07 8.79
C LYS A 18 13.38 -1.42 7.54
N VAL A 19 12.18 -0.85 7.38
CA VAL A 19 11.31 -1.09 6.21
C VAL A 19 12.06 -0.81 4.91
N VAL A 20 12.71 0.35 4.78
CA VAL A 20 13.47 0.70 3.57
C VAL A 20 14.59 -0.30 3.29
N ARG A 21 15.33 -0.74 4.32
CA ARG A 21 16.44 -1.70 4.14
C ARG A 21 15.93 -3.09 3.77
N ASP A 22 14.85 -3.56 4.38
CA ASP A 22 14.28 -4.87 4.10
C ASP A 22 13.74 -4.94 2.68
N TYR A 23 12.99 -3.93 2.23
CA TYR A 23 12.51 -3.87 0.84
C TYR A 23 13.64 -3.64 -0.17
N ARG A 24 14.71 -2.93 0.19
CA ARG A 24 15.91 -2.82 -0.64
C ARG A 24 16.62 -4.17 -0.81
N ALA A 25 16.64 -4.98 0.24
CA ALA A 25 17.23 -6.34 0.19
C ALA A 25 16.35 -7.31 -0.61
N ALA A 26 15.02 -7.25 -0.44
CA ALA A 26 14.08 -8.11 -1.15
C ALA A 26 13.93 -7.76 -2.64
N LEU A 27 14.01 -6.47 -2.97
CA LEU A 27 13.82 -5.93 -4.33
C LEU A 27 14.97 -4.97 -4.70
N PRO A 28 16.19 -5.48 -4.95
CA PRO A 28 17.38 -4.63 -5.17
C PRO A 28 17.27 -3.71 -6.40
N GLU A 29 16.48 -4.10 -7.41
CA GLU A 29 16.27 -3.32 -8.63
C GLU A 29 15.11 -2.31 -8.51
N ALA A 30 14.39 -2.26 -7.38
CA ALA A 30 13.26 -1.37 -7.20
C ALA A 30 13.69 0.03 -6.71
N ASP A 31 13.02 1.06 -7.19
CA ASP A 31 13.07 2.39 -6.60
C ASP A 31 12.15 2.46 -5.38
N ILE A 32 12.70 2.82 -4.22
CA ILE A 32 11.94 2.94 -2.97
C ILE A 32 11.63 4.41 -2.71
N TYR A 33 10.36 4.76 -2.77
CA TYR A 33 9.84 6.10 -2.53
C TYR A 33 9.18 6.17 -1.16
N VAL A 34 9.64 7.09 -0.33
CA VAL A 34 9.00 7.47 0.92
C VAL A 34 8.37 8.85 0.73
N TYR A 35 7.07 8.96 0.93
CA TYR A 35 6.37 10.25 0.94
C TYR A 35 6.05 10.63 2.38
N ASP A 36 6.73 11.66 2.86
CA ASP A 36 6.48 12.23 4.16
C ASP A 36 5.25 13.13 4.15
N ASN A 37 4.33 12.89 5.08
CA ASN A 37 3.09 13.64 5.20
C ASN A 37 3.08 14.52 6.44
N ASN A 38 4.03 15.45 6.53
CA ASN A 38 4.25 16.36 7.65
C ASN A 38 4.67 15.67 8.97
N SER A 39 5.58 14.72 8.91
CA SER A 39 6.17 14.12 10.11
C SER A 39 6.92 15.16 10.94
N THR A 40 6.95 14.97 12.25
CA THR A 40 7.63 15.84 13.22
C THR A 40 8.74 15.13 13.99
N ASP A 41 8.99 13.86 13.66
CA ASP A 41 9.89 12.95 14.35
C ASP A 41 11.15 12.58 13.55
N HIS A 42 11.46 13.34 12.49
CA HIS A 42 12.57 13.10 11.56
C HIS A 42 12.45 11.82 10.71
N THR A 43 11.23 11.33 10.48
CA THR A 43 10.96 10.19 9.59
C THR A 43 11.64 10.37 8.22
N ASP A 44 11.54 11.55 7.63
CA ASP A 44 12.07 11.88 6.31
C ASP A 44 13.61 11.80 6.23
N ASP A 45 14.32 12.31 7.25
CA ASP A 45 15.79 12.22 7.30
C ASP A 45 16.25 10.77 7.47
N ILE A 46 15.60 10.03 8.37
CA ILE A 46 15.90 8.62 8.63
C ILE A 46 15.63 7.76 7.37
N ALA A 47 14.57 8.01 6.65
CA ALA A 47 14.26 7.32 5.39
C ALA A 47 15.31 7.60 4.31
N ARG A 48 15.76 8.86 4.20
CA ARG A 48 16.81 9.28 3.25
C ARG A 48 18.15 8.62 3.56
N GLU A 49 18.53 8.58 4.83
CA GLU A 49 19.76 7.90 5.29
C GLU A 49 19.70 6.38 5.05
N ALA A 50 18.53 5.78 5.11
CA ALA A 50 18.31 4.37 4.77
C ALA A 50 18.36 4.08 3.25
N GLY A 51 18.43 5.11 2.39
CA GLY A 51 18.55 4.99 0.94
C GLY A 51 17.24 5.14 0.15
N ALA A 52 16.17 5.65 0.76
CA ALA A 52 14.93 5.93 0.05
C ALA A 52 14.99 7.26 -0.72
N ILE A 53 14.20 7.34 -1.79
CA ILE A 53 13.89 8.59 -2.49
C ILE A 53 12.77 9.28 -1.71
N VAL A 54 13.10 10.31 -0.95
CA VAL A 54 12.11 11.01 -0.11
C VAL A 54 11.45 12.15 -0.87
N ARG A 55 10.12 12.21 -0.79
CA ARG A 55 9.27 13.29 -1.29
C ARG A 55 8.26 13.72 -0.23
N TYR A 56 7.53 14.79 -0.49
CA TYR A 56 6.63 15.39 0.50
C TYR A 56 5.23 15.61 -0.08
N GLU A 57 4.21 15.30 0.72
CA GLU A 57 2.84 15.72 0.49
C GLU A 57 2.34 16.53 1.71
N TYR A 58 2.15 17.82 1.49
CA TYR A 58 1.80 18.75 2.58
C TYR A 58 0.31 18.74 2.96
N ARG A 59 -0.56 18.18 2.11
CA ARG A 59 -1.96 17.94 2.48
C ARG A 59 -2.03 16.70 3.35
N GLN A 60 -2.40 16.89 4.62
CA GLN A 60 -2.50 15.79 5.57
C GLN A 60 -3.51 14.74 5.12
N GLY A 61 -3.12 13.46 5.15
CA GLY A 61 -3.95 12.30 4.92
C GLY A 61 -3.41 11.32 3.88
N LYS A 62 -3.50 10.02 4.18
CA LYS A 62 -2.95 8.92 3.39
C LYS A 62 -3.41 8.96 1.92
N GLY A 63 -4.69 9.26 1.67
CA GLY A 63 -5.22 9.37 0.32
C GLY A 63 -4.59 10.51 -0.50
N ASN A 64 -4.26 11.65 0.13
CA ASN A 64 -3.55 12.72 -0.55
C ASN A 64 -2.15 12.29 -0.95
N VAL A 65 -1.45 11.58 -0.06
CA VAL A 65 -0.12 10.99 -0.34
C VAL A 65 -0.18 10.04 -1.53
N ILE A 66 -1.10 9.08 -1.50
CA ILE A 66 -1.26 8.09 -2.58
C ILE A 66 -1.59 8.77 -3.91
N ARG A 67 -2.44 9.82 -3.89
CA ARG A 67 -2.72 10.63 -5.10
C ARG A 67 -1.46 11.24 -5.69
N SER A 68 -0.59 11.81 -4.86
CA SER A 68 0.66 12.40 -5.31
C SER A 68 1.63 11.34 -5.82
N MET A 69 1.77 10.21 -5.14
CA MET A 69 2.56 9.07 -5.59
C MET A 69 2.11 8.56 -6.98
N PHE A 70 0.82 8.30 -7.15
CA PHE A 70 0.26 7.77 -8.41
C PHE A 70 0.42 8.74 -9.58
N ARG A 71 0.36 10.04 -9.31
CA ARG A 71 0.56 11.10 -10.30
C ARG A 71 2.02 11.26 -10.70
N GLU A 72 2.94 11.24 -9.73
CA GLU A 72 4.32 11.71 -9.90
C GLU A 72 5.31 10.61 -10.22
N ILE A 73 5.02 9.37 -9.82
CA ILE A 73 5.91 8.23 -10.03
C ILE A 73 5.45 7.48 -11.28
N ASP A 74 6.40 7.15 -12.15
CA ASP A 74 6.15 6.33 -13.34
C ASP A 74 6.98 5.05 -13.27
N ALA A 75 6.30 3.90 -13.25
CA ALA A 75 6.90 2.57 -13.20
C ALA A 75 5.98 1.56 -13.90
N ASP A 76 6.48 0.37 -14.21
CA ASP A 76 5.68 -0.70 -14.79
C ASP A 76 4.79 -1.37 -13.73
N CYS A 77 5.35 -1.58 -12.52
CA CYS A 77 4.66 -2.12 -11.36
C CYS A 77 4.90 -1.24 -10.13
N TYR A 78 3.89 -1.17 -9.28
CA TYR A 78 3.91 -0.43 -8.03
C TYR A 78 3.61 -1.38 -6.87
N LEU A 79 4.40 -1.32 -5.82
CA LEU A 79 4.15 -2.01 -4.56
C LEU A 79 3.93 -0.96 -3.47
N MET A 80 2.72 -0.84 -2.99
CA MET A 80 2.36 0.05 -1.87
C MET A 80 2.40 -0.72 -0.57
N ILE A 81 3.07 -0.16 0.44
CA ILE A 81 3.21 -0.72 1.77
C ILE A 81 3.14 0.37 2.84
N ASP A 82 2.81 0.01 4.07
CA ASP A 82 2.86 0.95 5.19
C ASP A 82 4.28 1.06 5.80
N GLY A 83 4.59 2.20 6.41
CA GLY A 83 5.91 2.46 7.01
C GLY A 83 6.10 1.88 8.42
N ASP A 84 5.09 1.16 8.96
CA ASP A 84 5.01 0.69 10.35
C ASP A 84 5.61 -0.70 10.61
N ASP A 85 6.27 -1.30 9.60
CA ASP A 85 6.89 -2.64 9.67
C ASP A 85 5.88 -3.78 9.88
N THR A 86 4.63 -3.60 9.44
CA THR A 86 3.58 -4.62 9.60
C THR A 86 3.69 -5.74 8.56
N TYR A 87 4.31 -5.47 7.40
CA TYR A 87 4.38 -6.41 6.28
C TYR A 87 5.80 -6.94 6.06
N PRO A 88 5.98 -8.27 5.93
CA PRO A 88 7.29 -8.85 5.65
C PRO A 88 7.70 -8.58 4.20
N ALA A 89 8.90 -8.01 4.00
CA ALA A 89 9.41 -7.68 2.68
C ALA A 89 9.64 -8.91 1.78
N GLU A 90 9.81 -10.09 2.38
CA GLU A 90 9.95 -11.38 1.68
C GLU A 90 8.72 -11.74 0.84
N ALA A 91 7.53 -11.27 1.25
CA ALA A 91 6.28 -11.49 0.52
C ALA A 91 6.13 -10.62 -0.74
N ALA A 92 7.00 -9.61 -0.92
CA ALA A 92 6.93 -8.67 -2.04
C ALA A 92 6.97 -9.37 -3.43
N GLY A 93 7.78 -10.43 -3.55
CA GLY A 93 7.89 -11.20 -4.78
C GLY A 93 6.57 -11.89 -5.16
N ASP A 94 5.87 -12.43 -4.19
CA ASP A 94 4.60 -13.14 -4.40
C ASP A 94 3.49 -12.17 -4.86
N LEU A 95 3.50 -10.92 -4.36
CA LEU A 95 2.57 -9.89 -4.79
C LEU A 95 2.86 -9.38 -6.21
N LEU A 96 4.12 -9.29 -6.59
CA LEU A 96 4.52 -8.78 -7.90
C LEU A 96 4.43 -9.83 -9.02
N ALA A 97 4.57 -11.11 -8.69
CA ALA A 97 4.63 -12.20 -9.69
C ALA A 97 3.38 -12.27 -10.58
N PRO A 98 2.13 -12.20 -10.09
CA PRO A 98 0.94 -12.22 -10.95
C PRO A 98 0.83 -11.00 -11.88
N LEU A 99 1.32 -9.83 -11.45
CA LEU A 99 1.37 -8.63 -12.29
C LEU A 99 2.39 -8.80 -13.43
N ALA A 100 3.56 -9.33 -13.10
CA ALA A 100 4.62 -9.57 -14.07
C ALA A 100 4.23 -10.63 -15.12
N ALA A 101 3.38 -11.59 -14.73
CA ALA A 101 2.83 -12.63 -15.61
C ALA A 101 1.61 -12.18 -16.43
N ASP A 102 1.15 -10.92 -16.27
CA ASP A 102 -0.10 -10.41 -16.85
C ASP A 102 -1.36 -11.22 -16.44
N GLU A 103 -1.33 -11.80 -15.25
CA GLU A 103 -2.45 -12.56 -14.68
C GLU A 103 -3.37 -11.69 -13.81
N ALA A 104 -2.82 -10.62 -13.22
CA ALA A 104 -3.56 -9.69 -12.38
C ALA A 104 -3.16 -8.23 -12.67
N ASP A 105 -4.07 -7.31 -12.41
CA ASP A 105 -3.83 -5.86 -12.45
C ASP A 105 -3.63 -5.27 -11.05
N MET A 106 -4.15 -5.97 -10.03
CA MET A 106 -3.95 -5.66 -8.63
C MET A 106 -3.84 -6.94 -7.81
N THR A 107 -2.88 -6.98 -6.90
CA THR A 107 -2.78 -8.01 -5.85
C THR A 107 -2.88 -7.37 -4.47
N VAL A 108 -3.34 -8.16 -3.50
CA VAL A 108 -3.59 -7.69 -2.12
C VAL A 108 -2.90 -8.64 -1.16
N GLY A 109 -2.08 -8.11 -0.26
CA GLY A 109 -1.44 -8.87 0.80
C GLY A 109 -2.47 -9.32 1.84
N ASP A 110 -2.46 -10.63 2.15
CA ASP A 110 -3.32 -11.19 3.18
C ASP A 110 -2.58 -11.26 4.51
N ARG A 111 -2.96 -10.35 5.42
CA ARG A 111 -2.42 -10.32 6.77
C ARG A 111 -2.98 -11.41 7.69
N ILE A 112 -4.13 -11.95 7.33
CA ILE A 112 -4.92 -12.82 8.22
C ILE A 112 -4.43 -14.26 8.15
N SER A 113 -4.11 -14.77 6.95
CA SER A 113 -3.72 -16.18 6.74
C SER A 113 -2.30 -16.51 7.22
N ASN A 114 -1.40 -15.54 7.27
CA ASN A 114 0.01 -15.76 7.64
C ASN A 114 0.29 -15.79 9.15
N GLY A 115 -0.73 -15.70 10.02
CA GLY A 115 -0.57 -15.84 11.47
C GLY A 115 0.24 -14.74 12.17
N ALA A 116 0.75 -13.74 11.43
CA ALA A 116 1.54 -12.65 11.98
C ALA A 116 0.71 -11.67 12.84
N TYR A 117 -0.61 -11.68 12.67
CA TYR A 117 -1.54 -10.76 13.36
C TYR A 117 -2.00 -11.22 14.75
N GLY A 118 -1.41 -12.28 15.29
CA GLY A 118 -1.95 -13.04 16.44
C GLY A 118 -1.86 -12.38 17.81
N LYS A 119 -1.32 -11.15 18.00
CA LYS A 119 -1.14 -10.66 19.38
C LYS A 119 -1.30 -9.17 19.68
N GLU A 120 -1.46 -8.25 18.72
CA GLU A 120 -1.38 -6.81 19.08
C GLU A 120 -2.55 -5.90 18.70
N ASN A 121 -3.54 -6.33 17.92
CA ASN A 121 -4.65 -5.45 17.55
C ASN A 121 -6.04 -6.07 17.64
N GLU A 122 -6.47 -6.47 18.83
CA GLU A 122 -7.89 -6.60 19.15
C GLU A 122 -8.53 -5.21 19.30
N ARG A 123 -8.72 -4.50 18.18
CA ARG A 123 -9.61 -3.34 18.13
C ARG A 123 -10.98 -3.81 17.62
N PRO A 124 -11.95 -4.11 18.50
CA PRO A 124 -13.23 -4.73 18.10
C PRO A 124 -14.02 -3.91 17.08
N PHE A 125 -13.87 -2.59 17.07
CA PHE A 125 -14.52 -1.70 16.13
C PHE A 125 -13.90 -1.75 14.72
N HIS A 126 -12.61 -2.04 14.58
CA HIS A 126 -11.92 -2.15 13.30
C HIS A 126 -12.38 -3.40 12.53
N ASN A 127 -12.50 -4.52 13.22
CA ASN A 127 -12.99 -5.77 12.65
C ASN A 127 -14.46 -5.69 12.23
N PHE A 128 -15.29 -4.97 13.00
CA PHE A 128 -16.70 -4.75 12.65
C PHE A 128 -16.84 -3.90 11.38
N GLY A 129 -16.07 -2.82 11.26
CA GLY A 129 -16.08 -1.94 10.08
C GLY A 129 -15.62 -2.68 8.82
N ASN A 130 -14.51 -3.41 8.88
CA ASN A 130 -14.00 -4.22 7.78
C ASN A 130 -15.03 -5.28 7.32
N ASN A 131 -15.64 -6.01 8.25
CA ASN A 131 -16.66 -7.00 7.94
C ASN A 131 -17.93 -6.40 7.31
N LEU A 132 -18.35 -5.21 7.75
CA LEU A 132 -19.50 -4.51 7.16
C LEU A 132 -19.19 -4.11 5.71
N VAL A 133 -18.05 -3.50 5.47
CA VAL A 133 -17.62 -3.07 4.12
C VAL A 133 -17.46 -4.27 3.19
N ARG A 134 -16.84 -5.37 3.65
CA ARG A 134 -16.73 -6.62 2.88
C ARG A 134 -18.08 -7.18 2.48
N ARG A 135 -19.07 -7.18 3.40
CA ARG A 135 -20.44 -7.65 3.10
C ARG A 135 -21.12 -6.74 2.07
N LEU A 136 -20.98 -5.43 2.19
CA LEU A 136 -21.57 -4.48 1.24
C LEU A 136 -20.97 -4.66 -0.17
N ILE A 137 -19.65 -4.78 -0.28
CA ILE A 137 -18.99 -5.04 -1.57
C ILE A 137 -19.49 -6.36 -2.17
N LYS A 138 -19.56 -7.42 -1.35
CA LYS A 138 -20.08 -8.72 -1.82
C LYS A 138 -21.52 -8.64 -2.32
N VAL A 139 -22.40 -7.90 -1.63
CA VAL A 139 -23.82 -7.77 -2.03
C VAL A 139 -23.96 -6.92 -3.30
N ILE A 140 -23.18 -5.84 -3.42
CA ILE A 140 -23.32 -4.88 -4.52
C ILE A 140 -22.62 -5.38 -5.79
N TYR A 141 -21.40 -5.92 -5.63
CA TYR A 141 -20.51 -6.26 -6.75
C TYR A 141 -20.36 -7.77 -6.96
N GLY A 142 -20.84 -8.62 -6.05
CA GLY A 142 -20.68 -10.07 -6.13
C GLY A 142 -19.28 -10.59 -5.84
N TYR A 143 -18.36 -9.73 -5.42
CA TYR A 143 -16.95 -10.06 -5.14
C TYR A 143 -16.66 -10.08 -3.63
N ALA A 144 -15.90 -11.09 -3.17
CA ALA A 144 -15.54 -11.24 -1.77
C ALA A 144 -14.05 -10.93 -1.59
N PHE A 145 -13.74 -9.83 -0.90
CA PHE A 145 -12.39 -9.59 -0.40
C PHE A 145 -12.17 -10.27 0.94
N GLU A 146 -10.97 -10.73 1.19
CA GLU A 146 -10.56 -11.25 2.50
C GLU A 146 -10.18 -10.12 3.45
N ASP A 147 -9.43 -9.13 2.98
CA ASP A 147 -9.14 -7.88 3.69
C ASP A 147 -9.25 -6.68 2.74
N VAL A 148 -10.11 -5.71 3.08
CA VAL A 148 -10.31 -4.48 2.29
C VAL A 148 -9.43 -3.34 2.81
N MET A 149 -8.96 -3.44 4.06
CA MET A 149 -8.24 -2.37 4.76
C MET A 149 -6.73 -2.61 4.84
N THR A 150 -6.19 -3.52 4.03
CA THR A 150 -4.74 -3.73 3.97
C THR A 150 -4.05 -2.65 3.14
N GLY A 151 -2.92 -2.14 3.64
CA GLY A 151 -2.05 -1.23 2.91
C GLY A 151 -1.08 -1.93 1.95
N ASP A 152 -0.91 -3.26 2.09
CA ASP A 152 0.02 -4.05 1.27
C ASP A 152 -0.65 -4.48 -0.04
N ARG A 153 -0.31 -3.79 -1.12
CA ARG A 153 -0.92 -4.00 -2.45
C ARG A 153 0.08 -3.76 -3.56
N ALA A 154 0.00 -4.59 -4.60
CA ALA A 154 0.72 -4.27 -5.83
C ALA A 154 -0.24 -3.98 -6.99
N PHE A 155 0.22 -3.14 -7.92
CA PHE A 155 -0.60 -2.63 -9.03
C PHE A 155 0.19 -2.59 -10.33
N THR A 156 -0.49 -2.79 -11.45
CA THR A 156 0.04 -2.46 -12.77
C THR A 156 0.04 -0.94 -13.00
N ARG A 157 0.86 -0.49 -13.95
CA ARG A 157 0.86 0.91 -14.42
C ARG A 157 -0.51 1.34 -14.93
N ALA A 158 -1.20 0.47 -15.65
CA ALA A 158 -2.53 0.76 -16.19
C ALA A 158 -3.54 1.05 -15.08
N PHE A 159 -3.55 0.24 -14.02
CA PHE A 159 -4.39 0.45 -12.85
C PHE A 159 -4.11 1.81 -12.20
N VAL A 160 -2.84 2.09 -11.85
CA VAL A 160 -2.42 3.31 -11.14
C VAL A 160 -2.76 4.58 -11.94
N LYS A 161 -2.48 4.58 -13.25
CA LYS A 161 -2.67 5.78 -14.08
C LYS A 161 -4.12 6.05 -14.48
N THR A 162 -5.02 5.08 -14.27
CA THR A 162 -6.45 5.26 -14.55
C THR A 162 -7.30 5.48 -13.31
N MET A 163 -6.78 5.16 -12.11
CA MET A 163 -7.50 5.31 -10.87
C MET A 163 -7.64 6.79 -10.45
N PRO A 164 -8.88 7.33 -10.36
CA PRO A 164 -9.12 8.67 -9.84
C PRO A 164 -9.12 8.63 -8.31
N VAL A 165 -7.97 8.85 -7.65
CA VAL A 165 -7.89 8.92 -6.19
C VAL A 165 -8.66 10.14 -5.67
N MET A 166 -9.85 9.92 -5.09
CA MET A 166 -10.76 10.97 -4.63
C MET A 166 -10.67 11.20 -3.12
N SER A 167 -10.53 10.14 -2.34
CA SER A 167 -10.43 10.21 -0.88
C SER A 167 -9.12 10.85 -0.43
N GLY A 168 -9.18 11.71 0.59
CA GLY A 168 -7.98 12.33 1.17
C GLY A 168 -7.39 11.57 2.36
N GLY A 169 -8.14 10.66 2.99
CA GLY A 169 -7.77 9.94 4.21
C GLY A 169 -7.62 8.44 4.04
N PHE A 170 -7.82 7.70 5.14
CA PHE A 170 -7.69 6.23 5.17
C PHE A 170 -8.75 5.49 4.35
N GLN A 171 -9.84 6.15 3.96
CA GLN A 171 -10.86 5.56 3.07
C GLN A 171 -10.30 5.13 1.71
N ILE A 172 -9.10 5.56 1.38
CA ILE A 172 -8.42 5.25 0.12
C ILE A 172 -8.28 3.74 -0.11
N GLU A 173 -8.02 2.94 0.92
CA GLU A 173 -7.89 1.49 0.79
C GLU A 173 -9.19 0.84 0.32
N THR A 174 -10.31 1.29 0.89
CA THR A 174 -11.66 0.88 0.45
C THR A 174 -11.96 1.39 -0.96
N GLU A 175 -11.60 2.63 -1.27
CA GLU A 175 -11.80 3.23 -2.60
C GLU A 175 -11.05 2.46 -3.69
N ILE A 176 -9.79 2.08 -3.45
CA ILE A 176 -8.99 1.24 -4.35
C ILE A 176 -9.71 -0.10 -4.62
N SER A 177 -10.19 -0.75 -3.55
CA SER A 177 -10.89 -2.03 -3.67
C SER A 177 -12.19 -1.91 -4.46
N ILE A 178 -13.00 -0.87 -4.20
CA ILE A 178 -14.24 -0.60 -4.94
C ILE A 178 -13.93 -0.30 -6.42
N TRP A 179 -12.92 0.52 -6.70
CA TRP A 179 -12.50 0.83 -8.05
C TRP A 179 -12.09 -0.43 -8.84
N ALA A 180 -11.32 -1.32 -8.19
CA ALA A 180 -10.90 -2.57 -8.80
C ALA A 180 -12.11 -3.40 -9.26
N VAL A 181 -13.10 -3.58 -8.39
CA VAL A 181 -14.30 -4.41 -8.69
C VAL A 181 -15.21 -3.73 -9.67
N ASP A 182 -15.47 -2.41 -9.51
CA ASP A 182 -16.38 -1.65 -10.39
C ASP A 182 -15.88 -1.66 -11.84
N ARG A 183 -14.59 -1.56 -12.05
CA ARG A 183 -13.95 -1.56 -13.36
C ARG A 183 -13.53 -2.94 -13.86
N ARG A 184 -13.79 -3.98 -13.08
CA ARG A 184 -13.45 -5.39 -13.40
C ARG A 184 -11.98 -5.58 -13.70
N TRP A 185 -11.12 -4.91 -12.94
CA TRP A 185 -9.69 -5.20 -12.94
C TRP A 185 -9.46 -6.62 -12.39
N ARG A 186 -8.44 -7.28 -12.94
CA ARG A 186 -8.08 -8.65 -12.54
C ARG A 186 -7.30 -8.66 -11.25
#